data_aa27d767e70611f0535d5ff6cc4f2679
#
_entry.id   aa27d767e70611f0535d5ff6cc4f2679
#
_cell.length_a   1.000
_cell.length_b   1.000
_cell.length_c   1.000
_cell.angle_alpha   90.00
_cell.angle_beta   90.00
_cell.angle_gamma   90.00
#
_symmetry.space_group_name_H-M   'P 1'
#
loop_
_entity.id
_entity.type
_entity.pdbx_description
1 polymer ?
#
loop_
_entity_poly.entity_id
_entity_poly.type
_entity_poly.pdbx_seq_one_letter_code
_entity_poly.pdbx_strand_id
1 'polypeptide(L)'
;MLELHQFRHSPYCLKVRMALAAKKLEYRTVEITPAIGQIDIFQKTGQKKLPVLFDNETIIHDSSSIIRHLEKIEIEPKLIPEGLKEACQVQIIENWADTTLAKSIKIVFLEELTKLSLIHI
;
A
#
# COMPACT_ATOMS: atom_id res chain seq x y z
N MET A 1 -14.25 -1.99 -11.41
CA MET A 1 -12.92 -1.35 -11.63
C MET A 1 -12.25 -1.10 -10.30
N LEU A 2 -11.01 -1.52 -10.20
CA LEU A 2 -10.20 -1.28 -9.01
C LEU A 2 -9.67 0.15 -9.01
N GLU A 3 -9.71 0.78 -7.85
CA GLU A 3 -9.21 2.13 -7.68
C GLU A 3 -8.33 2.18 -6.42
N LEU A 4 -7.08 2.54 -6.60
CA LEU A 4 -6.12 2.61 -5.51
C LEU A 4 -5.89 4.06 -5.11
N HIS A 5 -6.29 4.39 -3.91
CA HIS A 5 -6.00 5.70 -3.31
C HIS A 5 -4.66 5.59 -2.60
N GLN A 6 -3.72 6.40 -3.02
CA GLN A 6 -2.33 6.24 -2.62
C GLN A 6 -1.58 7.56 -2.48
N PHE A 7 -0.45 7.48 -1.79
CA PHE A 7 0.63 8.44 -1.90
C PHE A 7 1.79 7.70 -2.57
N ARG A 8 2.18 8.14 -3.76
CA ARG A 8 3.11 7.35 -4.61
C ARG A 8 4.46 7.06 -3.97
N HIS A 9 4.90 7.88 -3.02
CA HIS A 9 6.19 7.70 -2.34
C HIS A 9 6.09 6.80 -1.11
N SER A 10 4.90 6.34 -0.74
CA SER A 10 4.73 5.43 0.39
C SER A 10 5.19 4.02 0.03
N PRO A 11 6.04 3.39 0.86
CA PRO A 11 6.45 2.00 0.61
C PRO A 11 5.28 1.02 0.68
N TYR A 12 4.26 1.30 1.49
CA TYR A 12 3.07 0.45 1.58
C TYR A 12 2.23 0.53 0.30
N CYS A 13 2.15 1.72 -0.30
CA CYS A 13 1.47 1.89 -1.59
C CYS A 13 2.25 1.20 -2.71
N LEU A 14 3.57 1.29 -2.70
CA LEU A 14 4.42 0.58 -3.65
C LEU A 14 4.19 -0.94 -3.56
N LYS A 15 4.12 -1.48 -2.34
CA LYS A 15 3.84 -2.90 -2.11
C LYS A 15 2.55 -3.34 -2.82
N VAL A 16 1.49 -2.56 -2.71
CA VAL A 16 0.21 -2.85 -3.35
C VAL A 16 0.32 -2.74 -4.88
N ARG A 17 1.01 -1.72 -5.37
CA ARG A 17 1.21 -1.57 -6.82
C ARG A 17 1.99 -2.76 -7.40
N MET A 18 2.99 -3.25 -6.67
CA MET A 18 3.75 -4.43 -7.09
C MET A 18 2.85 -5.67 -7.16
N ALA A 19 1.97 -5.85 -6.20
CA ALA A 19 1.02 -6.96 -6.20
C ALA A 19 0.05 -6.88 -7.38
N LEU A 20 -0.49 -5.69 -7.62
CA LEU A 20 -1.39 -5.45 -8.76
C LEU A 20 -0.69 -5.74 -10.10
N ALA A 21 0.57 -5.30 -10.22
CA ALA A 21 1.36 -5.55 -11.43
C ALA A 21 1.66 -7.04 -11.60
N ALA A 22 2.01 -7.74 -10.53
CA ALA A 22 2.29 -9.18 -10.58
C ALA A 22 1.07 -9.98 -11.03
N LYS A 23 -0.12 -9.56 -10.62
CA LYS A 23 -1.37 -10.21 -11.02
C LYS A 23 -1.92 -9.69 -12.34
N LYS A 24 -1.28 -8.71 -12.95
CA LYS A 24 -1.68 -8.09 -14.22
C LYS A 24 -3.11 -7.55 -14.17
N LEU A 25 -3.50 -7.03 -13.02
CA LEU A 25 -4.81 -6.43 -12.82
C LEU A 25 -4.80 -4.98 -13.28
N GLU A 26 -5.86 -4.59 -13.98
CA GLU A 26 -6.05 -3.19 -14.33
C GLU A 26 -6.63 -2.43 -13.15
N TYR A 27 -6.14 -1.23 -12.94
CA TYR A 27 -6.60 -0.38 -11.86
C TYR A 27 -6.34 1.08 -12.19
N ARG A 28 -7.04 1.96 -11.49
CA ARG A 28 -6.84 3.38 -11.57
C ARG A 28 -6.25 3.87 -10.25
N THR A 29 -5.37 4.85 -10.30
CA THR A 29 -4.82 5.46 -9.09
C THR A 29 -5.46 6.81 -8.83
N VAL A 30 -5.67 7.11 -7.56
CA VAL A 30 -6.04 8.44 -7.09
C VAL A 30 -4.95 8.88 -6.13
N GLU A 31 -4.19 9.89 -6.54
CA GLU A 31 -3.08 10.39 -5.73
C GLU A 31 -3.63 11.27 -4.62
N ILE A 32 -3.22 11.00 -3.39
CA ILE A 32 -3.66 11.73 -2.20
C ILE A 32 -2.49 12.55 -1.67
N THR A 33 -2.69 13.85 -1.57
CA THR A 33 -1.70 14.74 -0.97
C THR A 33 -1.69 14.53 0.54
N PRO A 34 -0.52 14.23 1.15
CA PRO A 34 -0.44 14.07 2.60
C PRO A 34 -1.00 15.30 3.33
N ALA A 35 -1.66 15.07 4.44
CA ALA A 35 -2.33 16.04 5.31
C ALA A 35 -3.63 16.58 4.73
N ILE A 36 -3.67 17.12 3.52
CA ILE A 36 -4.88 17.72 2.95
C ILE A 36 -5.81 16.64 2.39
N GLY A 37 -5.28 15.75 1.53
CA GLY A 37 -6.07 14.68 0.92
C GLY A 37 -6.50 13.61 1.91
N GLN A 38 -5.79 13.46 3.04
CA GLN A 38 -6.13 12.47 4.06
C GLN A 38 -7.45 12.77 4.75
N ILE A 39 -7.88 14.03 4.80
CA ILE A 39 -9.18 14.41 5.37
C ILE A 39 -10.31 13.78 4.57
N ASP A 40 -10.24 13.86 3.25
CA ASP A 40 -11.25 13.27 2.37
C ASP A 40 -11.31 11.75 2.51
N ILE A 41 -10.14 11.09 2.55
CA ILE A 41 -10.06 9.65 2.76
C ILE A 41 -10.65 9.27 4.12
N PHE A 42 -10.37 10.04 5.16
CA PHE A 42 -10.94 9.79 6.48
C PHE A 42 -12.46 9.89 6.47
N GLN A 43 -13.02 10.88 5.81
CA GLN A 43 -14.47 11.05 5.70
C GLN A 43 -15.14 9.90 4.96
N LYS A 44 -14.49 9.37 3.91
CA LYS A 44 -15.05 8.28 3.10
C LYS A 44 -14.88 6.90 3.76
N THR A 45 -13.79 6.68 4.48
CA THR A 45 -13.39 5.34 4.91
C THR A 45 -13.23 5.20 6.42
N GLY A 46 -13.18 6.30 7.17
CA GLY A 46 -12.85 6.27 8.59
C GLY A 46 -11.38 6.04 8.88
N GLN A 47 -10.53 6.03 7.86
CA GLN A 47 -9.10 5.77 7.99
C GLN A 47 -8.29 6.89 7.34
N LYS A 48 -7.23 7.32 8.04
CA LYS A 48 -6.31 8.33 7.51
C LYS A 48 -5.13 7.72 6.73
N LYS A 49 -4.89 6.42 6.89
CA LYS A 49 -3.73 5.76 6.31
C LYS A 49 -3.98 5.33 4.88
N LEU A 50 -2.93 5.43 4.08
CA LEU A 50 -2.89 4.91 2.72
C LEU A 50 -1.98 3.70 2.70
N PRO A 51 -2.16 2.74 1.81
CA PRO A 51 -3.13 2.73 0.69
C PRO A 51 -4.55 2.32 1.11
N VAL A 52 -5.52 2.70 0.29
CA VAL A 52 -6.91 2.22 0.38
C VAL A 52 -7.32 1.75 -1.01
N LEU A 53 -7.84 0.55 -1.10
CA LEU A 53 -8.33 -0.01 -2.35
C LEU A 53 -9.86 0.01 -2.37
N PHE A 54 -10.40 0.54 -3.45
CA PHE A 54 -11.83 0.51 -3.72
C PHE A 54 -12.06 -0.54 -4.82
N ASP A 55 -12.83 -1.56 -4.49
CA ASP A 55 -13.28 -2.58 -5.44
C ASP A 55 -14.79 -2.45 -5.55
N ASN A 56 -15.24 -1.61 -6.47
CA ASN A 56 -16.64 -1.19 -6.56
C ASN A 56 -17.09 -0.58 -5.23
N GLU A 57 -18.02 -1.21 -4.51
CA GLU A 57 -18.50 -0.70 -3.22
C GLU A 57 -17.69 -1.21 -2.03
N THR A 58 -16.79 -2.18 -2.25
CA THR A 58 -15.95 -2.74 -1.19
C THR A 58 -14.73 -1.87 -0.98
N ILE A 59 -14.47 -1.51 0.26
CA ILE A 59 -13.33 -0.66 0.64
C ILE A 59 -12.40 -1.48 1.52
N ILE A 60 -11.13 -1.60 1.10
CA ILE A 60 -10.14 -2.40 1.82
C ILE A 60 -8.99 -1.48 2.25
N HIS A 61 -8.68 -1.52 3.54
CA HIS A 61 -7.57 -0.80 4.16
C HIS A 61 -6.43 -1.76 4.44
N ASP A 62 -5.24 -1.19 4.71
CA ASP A 62 -4.05 -1.95 5.07
C ASP A 62 -3.50 -2.76 3.91
N SER A 63 -2.21 -2.55 3.63
CA SER A 63 -1.57 -3.16 2.45
C SER A 63 -1.66 -4.68 2.44
N SER A 64 -1.48 -5.33 3.58
CA SER A 64 -1.56 -6.79 3.66
C SER A 64 -2.98 -7.29 3.42
N SER A 65 -3.99 -6.59 3.95
CA SER A 65 -5.39 -6.93 3.71
C SER A 65 -5.78 -6.73 2.26
N ILE A 66 -5.25 -5.68 1.63
CA ILE A 66 -5.46 -5.44 0.19
C ILE A 66 -4.88 -6.60 -0.62
N ILE A 67 -3.67 -7.04 -0.31
CA ILE A 67 -3.05 -8.17 -1.02
C ILE A 67 -3.87 -9.45 -0.85
N ARG A 68 -4.38 -9.71 0.36
CA ARG A 68 -5.25 -10.87 0.57
C ARG A 68 -6.54 -10.77 -0.24
N HIS A 69 -7.09 -9.57 -0.38
CA HIS A 69 -8.26 -9.35 -1.24
C HIS A 69 -7.91 -9.65 -2.70
N LEU A 70 -6.76 -9.18 -3.18
CA LEU A 70 -6.31 -9.47 -4.55
C LEU A 70 -6.11 -10.96 -4.79
N GLU A 71 -5.61 -11.69 -3.79
CA GLU A 71 -5.49 -13.14 -3.86
C GLU A 71 -6.84 -13.84 -4.05
N LYS A 72 -7.92 -13.26 -3.53
CA LYS A 72 -9.27 -13.81 -3.66
C LYS A 72 -9.90 -13.50 -5.01
N ILE A 73 -9.73 -12.29 -5.52
CA ILE A 73 -10.38 -11.87 -6.78
C ILE A 73 -9.63 -12.34 -8.02
N GLU A 74 -8.32 -12.57 -7.90
CA GLU A 74 -7.49 -13.10 -8.98
C GLU A 74 -6.56 -14.15 -8.40
N ILE A 75 -6.90 -15.42 -8.61
CA ILE A 75 -6.19 -16.52 -7.97
C ILE A 75 -4.78 -16.66 -8.53
N GLU A 76 -4.59 -16.51 -9.83
CA GLU A 76 -3.29 -16.68 -10.48
C GLU A 76 -2.72 -15.35 -10.96
N PRO A 77 -1.41 -15.14 -10.88
CA PRO A 77 -0.44 -15.96 -10.15
C PRO A 77 -0.58 -15.76 -8.63
N LYS A 78 -0.36 -16.81 -7.88
CA LYS A 78 -0.41 -16.74 -6.41
C LYS A 78 0.77 -15.97 -5.87
N LEU A 79 0.50 -15.03 -4.97
CA LEU A 79 1.54 -14.29 -4.24
C LEU A 79 1.88 -14.95 -2.92
N ILE A 80 0.92 -15.66 -2.32
CA ILE A 80 1.11 -16.38 -1.07
C ILE A 80 1.07 -17.87 -1.37
N PRO A 81 2.17 -18.61 -1.09
CA PRO A 81 2.22 -20.05 -1.34
C PRO A 81 1.19 -20.83 -0.52
N GLU A 82 0.76 -21.97 -1.04
CA GLU A 82 -0.20 -22.83 -0.34
C GLU A 82 0.44 -23.61 0.82
N GLY A 83 1.72 -23.97 0.71
CA GLY A 83 2.42 -24.70 1.75
C GLY A 83 2.55 -23.88 3.02
N LEU A 84 2.27 -24.49 4.18
CA LEU A 84 2.30 -23.78 5.46
C LEU A 84 3.69 -23.19 5.75
N LYS A 85 4.75 -23.95 5.52
CA LYS A 85 6.12 -23.49 5.76
C LYS A 85 6.45 -22.28 4.89
N GLU A 86 6.16 -22.36 3.60
CA GLU A 86 6.45 -21.30 2.63
C GLU A 86 5.60 -20.06 2.90
N ALA A 87 4.34 -20.26 3.26
CA ALA A 87 3.45 -19.15 3.62
C ALA A 87 3.94 -18.43 4.87
N CYS A 88 4.44 -19.18 5.87
CA CYS A 88 5.04 -18.59 7.08
C CYS A 88 6.30 -17.78 6.75
N GLN A 89 7.14 -18.28 5.84
CA GLN A 89 8.35 -17.57 5.41
C GLN A 89 7.99 -16.24 4.73
N VAL A 90 6.98 -16.26 3.87
CA VAL A 90 6.46 -15.04 3.22
C VAL A 90 5.95 -14.06 4.27
N GLN A 91 5.20 -14.53 5.26
CA GLN A 91 4.65 -13.69 6.33
C GLN A 91 5.75 -13.03 7.16
N ILE A 92 6.82 -13.76 7.46
CA ILE A 92 7.97 -13.23 8.22
C ILE A 92 8.65 -12.11 7.43
N ILE A 93 8.89 -12.32 6.13
CA ILE A 93 9.54 -11.33 5.28
C ILE A 93 8.62 -10.11 5.11
N GLU A 94 7.33 -10.33 4.92
CA GLU A 94 6.35 -9.24 4.80
C GLU A 94 6.33 -8.40 6.08
N ASN A 95 6.29 -9.03 7.25
CA ASN A 95 6.34 -8.32 8.53
C ASN A 95 7.62 -7.51 8.68
N TRP A 96 8.76 -8.09 8.32
CA TRP A 96 10.02 -7.36 8.36
C TRP A 96 9.99 -6.13 7.44
N ALA A 97 9.48 -6.30 6.23
CA ALA A 97 9.38 -5.20 5.28
C ALA A 97 8.45 -4.10 5.78
N ASP A 98 7.31 -4.47 6.34
CA ASP A 98 6.32 -3.51 6.83
C ASP A 98 6.80 -2.76 8.08
N THR A 99 7.54 -3.41 8.96
CA THR A 99 7.93 -2.82 10.25
C THR A 99 9.33 -2.21 10.22
N THR A 100 10.29 -2.83 9.58
CA THR A 100 11.68 -2.39 9.61
C THR A 100 12.06 -1.61 8.36
N LEU A 101 11.88 -2.22 7.19
CA LEU A 101 12.28 -1.61 5.93
C LEU A 101 11.45 -0.36 5.62
N ALA A 102 10.13 -0.46 5.73
CA ALA A 102 9.24 0.64 5.43
C ALA A 102 9.45 1.83 6.37
N LYS A 103 9.68 1.59 7.65
CA LYS A 103 9.98 2.65 8.62
C LYS A 103 11.28 3.37 8.27
N SER A 104 12.31 2.61 7.90
CA SER A 104 13.60 3.19 7.52
C SER A 104 13.46 4.07 6.28
N ILE A 105 12.71 3.60 5.29
CA ILE A 105 12.44 4.36 4.07
C ILE A 105 11.70 5.66 4.40
N LYS A 106 10.69 5.60 5.27
CA LYS A 106 9.92 6.79 5.68
C LYS A 106 10.80 7.82 6.38
N ILE A 107 11.68 7.38 7.26
CA ILE A 107 12.59 8.27 7.99
C ILE A 107 13.51 8.99 7.00
N VAL A 108 14.14 8.26 6.09
CA VAL A 108 15.04 8.85 5.08
C VAL A 108 14.28 9.83 4.20
N PHE A 109 13.08 9.46 3.75
CA PHE A 109 12.26 10.32 2.90
C PHE A 109 11.89 11.62 3.61
N LEU A 110 11.48 11.54 4.89
CA LEU A 110 11.13 12.72 5.68
C LEU A 110 12.34 13.64 5.92
N GLU A 111 13.52 13.06 6.16
CA GLU A 111 14.75 13.84 6.30
C GLU A 111 15.06 14.61 5.02
N GLU A 112 14.95 13.97 3.87
CA GLU A 112 15.21 14.62 2.58
C GLU A 112 14.19 15.73 2.30
N LEU A 113 12.91 15.51 2.62
CA LEU A 113 11.89 16.55 2.49
C LEU A 113 12.20 17.75 3.39
N THR A 114 12.64 17.50 4.62
CA THR A 114 12.99 18.56 5.57
C THR A 114 14.15 19.37 5.05
N LYS A 115 15.17 18.73 4.50
CA LYS A 115 16.30 19.42 3.90
C LYS A 115 15.88 20.31 2.74
N LEU A 116 15.02 19.80 1.86
CA LEU A 116 14.49 20.57 0.74
C LEU A 116 13.70 21.79 1.22
N SER A 117 12.86 21.61 2.23
CA SER A 117 12.10 22.71 2.81
C SER A 117 13.00 23.79 3.39
N LEU A 118 14.07 23.40 4.08
CA LEU A 118 15.05 24.33 4.62
C LEU A 118 15.81 25.10 3.55
N ILE A 119 16.07 24.45 2.41
CA ILE A 119 16.77 25.09 1.29
C ILE A 119 15.86 26.08 0.57
N HIS A 120 14.56 25.80 0.49
CA HIS A 120 13.61 26.62 -0.28
C HIS A 120 12.85 27.64 0.57
N ILE A 121 13.07 27.65 1.85
CA ILE A 121 12.55 28.67 2.76
C ILE A 121 13.58 29.78 2.90
#